data_d94f747ff67a295b2610aa3850270ff8
#
_entry.id   d94f747ff67a295b2610aa3850270ff8
#
_cell.length_a   1.000
_cell.length_b   1.000
_cell.length_c   1.000
_cell.angle_alpha   90.00
_cell.angle_beta   90.00
_cell.angle_gamma   90.00
#
_symmetry.space_group_name_H-M   'P 1'
#
loop_
_entity.id
_entity.type
_entity.pdbx_description
1 polymer ?
#
loop_
_entity_poly.entity_id
_entity_poly.type
_entity_poly.pdbx_seq_one_letter_code
_entity_poly.pdbx_strand_id
1 'polypeptide(L)'
;MKFAWRVPHITISLVVREVCETIIAEYLDELMVCPSTPSQWCQVADRYFQKWNFPHTCGAIDEKHVACHYPPRSGSIYYNYKGFLLFAMVDADYKFFWADIGSLGSASDAQVFNDSEIKESIEVGTIGFPDPEPPPNDI
;
A
#
# COMPACT_ATOMS: atom_id res chain seq x y z
N MET A 1 14.74 -11.61 24.10
CA MET A 1 14.13 -12.94 23.94
C MET A 1 15.12 -14.08 23.61
N LYS A 2 16.41 -13.92 23.77
CA LYS A 2 17.43 -14.92 23.38
C LYS A 2 17.46 -16.23 24.19
N PHE A 3 16.73 -16.31 25.30
CA PHE A 3 16.94 -17.39 26.28
C PHE A 3 15.69 -18.19 26.71
N ALA A 4 14.50 -17.82 26.20
CA ALA A 4 13.27 -18.52 26.57
C ALA A 4 13.06 -19.83 25.78
N TRP A 5 13.56 -19.87 24.54
CA TRP A 5 13.38 -21.03 23.65
C TRP A 5 14.75 -21.48 23.15
N ARG A 6 15.11 -22.72 23.39
CA ARG A 6 16.36 -23.36 22.91
C ARG A 6 16.33 -23.63 21.39
N VAL A 7 15.82 -22.68 20.60
CA VAL A 7 15.71 -22.80 19.14
C VAL A 7 16.78 -21.94 18.49
N PRO A 8 17.56 -22.46 17.53
CA PRO A 8 18.55 -21.68 16.79
C PRO A 8 17.92 -20.48 16.08
N HIS A 9 18.65 -19.37 16.02
CA HIS A 9 18.17 -18.14 15.37
C HIS A 9 17.80 -18.36 13.88
N ILE A 10 18.55 -19.21 13.19
CA ILE A 10 18.29 -19.58 11.80
C ILE A 10 16.92 -20.25 11.66
N THR A 11 16.60 -21.19 12.54
CA THR A 11 15.29 -21.87 12.53
C THR A 11 14.14 -20.88 12.74
N ILE A 12 14.30 -19.92 13.66
CA ILE A 12 13.30 -18.87 13.89
C ILE A 12 13.12 -18.04 12.62
N SER A 13 14.19 -17.63 11.95
CA SER A 13 14.13 -16.84 10.74
C SER A 13 13.45 -17.59 9.58
N LEU A 14 13.69 -18.87 9.45
CA LEU A 14 13.06 -19.70 8.42
C LEU A 14 11.56 -19.85 8.69
N VAL A 15 11.16 -20.15 9.93
CA VAL A 15 9.75 -20.30 10.33
C VAL A 15 8.99 -18.99 10.14
N VAL A 16 9.58 -17.85 10.53
CA VAL A 16 8.94 -16.55 10.33
C VAL A 16 8.69 -16.29 8.84
N ARG A 17 9.66 -16.57 7.98
CA ARG A 17 9.51 -16.41 6.53
C ARG A 17 8.39 -17.30 5.99
N GLU A 18 8.42 -18.59 6.30
CA GLU A 18 7.43 -19.56 5.85
C GLU A 18 6.00 -19.16 6.27
N VAL A 19 5.84 -18.72 7.52
CA VAL A 19 4.54 -18.23 8.02
C VAL A 19 4.10 -16.97 7.27
N CYS A 20 4.98 -16.01 7.03
CA CYS A 20 4.64 -14.80 6.28
C CYS A 20 4.24 -15.13 4.82
N GLU A 21 5.03 -15.98 4.15
CA GLU A 21 4.73 -16.42 2.77
C GLU A 21 3.39 -17.15 2.69
N THR A 22 3.08 -18.00 3.67
CA THR A 22 1.81 -18.73 3.75
C THR A 22 0.64 -17.76 3.97
N ILE A 23 0.78 -16.79 4.87
CA ILE A 23 -0.28 -15.78 5.12
C ILE A 23 -0.53 -14.96 3.85
N ILE A 24 0.52 -14.54 3.16
CA ILE A 24 0.39 -13.77 1.91
C ILE A 24 -0.32 -14.62 0.85
N ALA A 25 0.12 -15.87 0.63
CA ALA A 25 -0.46 -16.75 -0.37
C ALA A 25 -1.94 -17.09 -0.11
N GLU A 26 -2.34 -17.17 1.16
CA GLU A 26 -3.71 -17.53 1.52
C GLU A 26 -4.68 -16.33 1.46
N TYR A 27 -4.21 -15.14 1.84
CA TYR A 27 -5.13 -14.02 2.10
C TYR A 27 -4.97 -12.83 1.15
N LEU A 28 -3.90 -12.73 0.37
CA LEU A 28 -3.63 -11.54 -0.46
C LEU A 28 -4.77 -11.26 -1.43
N ASP A 29 -5.20 -12.28 -2.18
CA ASP A 29 -6.23 -12.16 -3.22
C ASP A 29 -7.62 -11.87 -2.66
N GLU A 30 -7.87 -12.23 -1.39
CA GLU A 30 -9.13 -11.95 -0.72
C GLU A 30 -9.16 -10.55 -0.09
N LEU A 31 -8.06 -10.13 0.52
CA LEU A 31 -8.01 -8.92 1.34
C LEU A 31 -7.57 -7.67 0.58
N MET A 32 -6.78 -7.82 -0.49
CA MET A 32 -6.27 -6.70 -1.29
C MET A 32 -6.90 -6.70 -2.69
N VAL A 33 -8.19 -6.45 -2.73
CA VAL A 33 -8.96 -6.39 -3.99
C VAL A 33 -9.08 -4.94 -4.43
N CYS A 34 -8.31 -4.55 -5.44
CA CYS A 34 -8.45 -3.26 -6.08
C CYS A 34 -9.70 -3.24 -6.96
N PRO A 35 -10.57 -2.22 -6.86
CA PRO A 35 -11.67 -2.04 -7.78
C PRO A 35 -11.15 -1.94 -9.23
N SER A 36 -11.87 -2.53 -10.17
CA SER A 36 -11.46 -2.58 -11.57
C SER A 36 -12.55 -2.13 -12.54
N THR A 37 -13.73 -1.79 -12.02
CA THR A 37 -14.86 -1.33 -12.82
C THR A 37 -15.39 0.01 -12.33
N PRO A 38 -15.96 0.85 -13.22
CA PRO A 38 -16.56 2.13 -12.84
C PRO A 38 -17.59 2.00 -11.70
N SER A 39 -18.42 0.95 -11.72
CA SER A 39 -19.42 0.71 -10.69
C SER A 39 -18.81 0.46 -9.31
N GLN A 40 -17.70 -0.29 -9.22
CA GLN A 40 -16.99 -0.52 -7.96
C GLN A 40 -16.36 0.76 -7.43
N TRP A 41 -15.77 1.57 -8.32
CA TRP A 41 -15.19 2.86 -7.95
C TRP A 41 -16.25 3.86 -7.47
N CYS A 42 -17.43 3.88 -8.10
CA CYS A 42 -18.57 4.68 -7.60
C CYS A 42 -18.98 4.26 -6.19
N GLN A 43 -18.99 2.95 -5.88
CA GLN A 43 -19.28 2.49 -4.52
C GLN A 43 -18.25 2.96 -3.49
N VAL A 44 -16.98 2.97 -3.86
CA VAL A 44 -15.90 3.53 -3.01
C VAL A 44 -16.13 5.03 -2.78
N ALA A 45 -16.41 5.79 -3.84
CA ALA A 45 -16.69 7.22 -3.77
C ALA A 45 -17.92 7.54 -2.92
N ASP A 46 -19.00 6.80 -3.08
CA ASP A 46 -20.22 6.92 -2.26
C ASP A 46 -19.92 6.68 -0.78
N ARG A 47 -19.06 5.69 -0.47
CA ARG A 47 -18.67 5.40 0.91
C ARG A 47 -17.81 6.51 1.52
N TYR A 48 -16.91 7.12 0.75
CA TYR A 48 -16.16 8.30 1.17
C TYR A 48 -17.10 9.49 1.42
N PHE A 49 -18.06 9.71 0.55
CA PHE A 49 -19.03 10.78 0.75
C PHE A 49 -19.88 10.58 1.99
N GLN A 50 -20.43 9.39 2.20
CA GLN A 50 -21.26 9.07 3.36
C GLN A 50 -20.53 9.19 4.69
N LYS A 51 -19.29 8.75 4.74
CA LYS A 51 -18.53 8.64 5.99
C LYS A 51 -17.72 9.91 6.31
N TRP A 52 -17.17 10.52 5.29
CA TRP A 52 -16.20 11.61 5.43
C TRP A 52 -16.64 12.91 4.76
N ASN A 53 -17.78 12.93 4.07
CA ASN A 53 -18.27 14.06 3.28
C ASN A 53 -17.27 14.51 2.19
N PHE A 54 -16.52 13.57 1.61
CA PHE A 54 -15.64 13.79 0.46
C PHE A 54 -16.29 13.21 -0.79
N PRO A 55 -16.91 14.03 -1.66
CA PRO A 55 -17.49 13.56 -2.90
C PRO A 55 -16.41 13.18 -3.91
N HIS A 56 -16.72 12.25 -4.82
CA HIS A 56 -15.87 11.81 -5.93
C HIS A 56 -14.48 11.28 -5.53
N THR A 57 -14.30 10.87 -4.28
CA THR A 57 -13.02 10.33 -3.78
C THR A 57 -12.96 8.83 -4.00
N CYS A 58 -12.03 8.39 -4.84
CA CYS A 58 -11.83 6.97 -5.16
C CYS A 58 -10.83 6.26 -4.25
N GLY A 59 -10.16 6.96 -3.36
CA GLY A 59 -9.21 6.38 -2.41
C GLY A 59 -8.35 7.44 -1.75
N ALA A 60 -7.72 7.10 -0.65
CA ALA A 60 -6.69 7.90 0.00
C ALA A 60 -5.35 7.19 -0.14
N ILE A 61 -4.35 7.93 -0.60
CA ILE A 61 -2.97 7.44 -0.76
C ILE A 61 -2.10 8.13 0.26
N ASP A 62 -1.27 7.34 0.95
CA ASP A 62 -0.29 7.86 1.90
C ASP A 62 0.93 6.95 1.96
N GLU A 63 2.04 7.51 2.46
CA GLU A 63 3.27 6.77 2.71
C GLU A 63 3.51 6.56 4.20
N LYS A 64 4.17 5.45 4.52
CA LYS A 64 4.66 5.17 5.86
C LYS A 64 6.09 4.66 5.84
N HIS A 65 6.96 5.35 6.56
CA HIS A 65 8.30 4.85 6.83
C HIS A 65 8.26 3.72 7.87
N VAL A 66 8.76 2.56 7.48
CA VAL A 66 8.89 1.40 8.38
C VAL A 66 10.36 1.24 8.75
N ALA A 67 10.69 1.53 10.02
CA ALA A 67 12.04 1.38 10.52
C ALA A 67 12.49 -0.09 10.48
N CYS A 68 13.63 -0.35 9.88
CA CYS A 68 14.22 -1.68 9.84
C CYS A 68 15.69 -1.65 10.26
N HIS A 69 16.20 -2.79 10.74
CA HIS A 69 17.62 -2.95 10.94
C HIS A 69 18.31 -3.16 9.59
N TYR A 70 19.35 -2.38 9.34
CA TYR A 70 20.11 -2.47 8.10
C TYR A 70 20.75 -3.85 7.93
N PRO A 71 20.68 -4.45 6.74
CA PRO A 71 21.45 -5.65 6.44
C PRO A 71 22.95 -5.36 6.58
N PRO A 72 23.76 -6.27 7.15
CA PRO A 72 25.20 -6.13 7.18
C PRO A 72 25.74 -5.91 5.75
N ARG A 73 26.62 -4.91 5.55
CA ARG A 73 27.24 -4.57 4.27
C ARG A 73 26.32 -3.96 3.21
N SER A 74 25.17 -3.38 3.60
CA SER A 74 24.22 -2.76 2.66
C SER A 74 24.65 -1.40 2.10
N GLY A 75 25.80 -0.86 2.53
CA GLY A 75 26.31 0.43 2.06
C GLY A 75 25.40 1.61 2.43
N SER A 76 25.49 2.70 1.67
CA SER A 76 24.73 3.92 1.90
C SER A 76 23.27 3.85 1.38
N ILE A 77 22.90 2.82 0.65
CA ILE A 77 21.56 2.66 0.06
C ILE A 77 20.47 2.63 1.13
N TYR A 78 20.76 2.04 2.29
CA TYR A 78 19.84 1.98 3.44
C TYR A 78 20.22 2.98 4.55
N TYR A 79 21.11 3.94 4.27
CA TYR A 79 21.65 4.85 5.29
C TYR A 79 20.71 5.98 5.70
N ASN A 80 19.51 6.02 5.18
CA ASN A 80 18.47 6.90 5.70
C ASN A 80 17.81 6.25 6.91
N TYR A 81 17.75 6.98 8.04
CA TYR A 81 17.10 6.54 9.28
C TYR A 81 15.58 6.32 9.13
N LYS A 82 15.09 6.34 7.92
CA LYS A 82 13.66 6.18 7.62
C LYS A 82 13.27 4.72 7.27
N GLY A 83 14.22 3.78 7.08
CA GLY A 83 13.91 2.39 6.74
C GLY A 83 13.45 2.21 5.29
N PHE A 84 12.41 1.41 5.06
CA PHE A 84 11.75 1.29 3.76
C PHE A 84 10.37 1.96 3.78
N LEU A 85 9.90 2.32 2.59
CA LEU A 85 8.58 2.90 2.40
C LEU A 85 7.53 1.82 2.20
N LEU A 86 6.42 1.97 2.89
CA LEU A 86 5.14 1.38 2.56
C LEU A 86 4.29 2.49 1.95
N PHE A 87 3.99 2.40 0.68
CA PHE A 87 3.11 3.31 -0.03
C PHE A 87 1.80 2.58 -0.35
N ALA A 88 0.66 3.10 0.09
CA ALA A 88 -0.56 2.33 0.04
C ALA A 88 -1.79 3.20 -0.27
N MET A 89 -2.79 2.58 -0.88
CA MET A 89 -4.10 3.16 -1.13
C MET A 89 -5.17 2.42 -0.34
N VAL A 90 -6.03 3.17 0.33
CA VAL A 90 -7.08 2.65 1.20
C VAL A 90 -8.46 3.14 0.79
N ASP A 91 -9.48 2.39 1.18
CA ASP A 91 -10.89 2.81 1.10
C ASP A 91 -11.31 3.69 2.30
N ALA A 92 -12.58 4.11 2.30
CA ALA A 92 -13.16 4.90 3.38
C ALA A 92 -13.21 4.19 4.74
N ASP A 93 -13.06 2.89 4.79
CA ASP A 93 -13.05 2.04 5.99
C ASP A 93 -11.62 1.60 6.37
N TYR A 94 -10.58 2.23 5.77
CA TYR A 94 -9.15 1.97 5.98
C TYR A 94 -8.70 0.58 5.54
N LYS A 95 -9.41 -0.06 4.62
CA LYS A 95 -8.96 -1.29 4.01
C LYS A 95 -8.00 -0.99 2.87
N PHE A 96 -6.87 -1.66 2.86
CA PHE A 96 -5.93 -1.59 1.75
C PHE A 96 -6.52 -2.29 0.53
N PHE A 97 -6.49 -1.65 -0.62
CA PHE A 97 -6.76 -2.30 -1.90
C PHE A 97 -5.58 -2.21 -2.87
N TRP A 98 -4.56 -1.45 -2.52
CA TRP A 98 -3.27 -1.46 -3.21
C TRP A 98 -2.15 -1.07 -2.24
N ALA A 99 -0.97 -1.68 -2.39
CA ALA A 99 0.23 -1.30 -1.64
C ALA A 99 1.49 -1.63 -2.43
N ASP A 100 2.46 -0.74 -2.37
CA ASP A 100 3.84 -0.93 -2.83
C ASP A 100 4.79 -0.88 -1.64
N ILE A 101 5.73 -1.83 -1.57
CA ILE A 101 6.64 -1.99 -0.44
C ILE A 101 8.06 -2.12 -0.97
N GLY A 102 8.94 -1.25 -0.53
CA GLY A 102 10.37 -1.39 -0.83
C GLY A 102 11.01 -0.20 -1.51
N SER A 103 10.26 0.84 -1.79
CA SER A 103 10.81 2.09 -2.31
C SER A 103 11.80 2.70 -1.32
N LEU A 104 12.83 3.38 -1.84
CA LEU A 104 13.90 3.96 -1.03
C LEU A 104 13.33 5.07 -0.14
N GLY A 105 13.59 4.99 1.16
CA GLY A 105 13.13 5.98 2.15
C GLY A 105 13.69 7.40 1.96
N SER A 106 14.42 7.67 0.89
CA SER A 106 14.90 8.99 0.47
C SER A 106 14.06 9.64 -0.63
N ALA A 107 13.15 8.89 -1.26
CA ALA A 107 12.26 9.43 -2.26
C ALA A 107 11.19 10.31 -1.59
N SER A 108 10.70 11.32 -2.29
CA SER A 108 9.51 12.07 -1.85
C SER A 108 8.25 11.33 -2.27
N ASP A 109 7.14 11.57 -1.57
CA ASP A 109 5.82 10.98 -1.85
C ASP A 109 5.43 11.14 -3.32
N ALA A 110 5.66 12.33 -3.87
CA ALA A 110 5.41 12.62 -5.28
C ALA A 110 6.28 11.77 -6.22
N GLN A 111 7.51 11.46 -5.84
CA GLN A 111 8.40 10.63 -6.64
C GLN A 111 7.99 9.16 -6.57
N VAL A 112 7.65 8.67 -5.37
CA VAL A 112 7.13 7.30 -5.18
C VAL A 112 5.85 7.11 -5.97
N PHE A 113 4.92 8.07 -5.89
CA PHE A 113 3.69 8.02 -6.68
C PHE A 113 3.98 8.03 -8.18
N ASN A 114 4.89 8.90 -8.65
CA ASN A 114 5.22 8.99 -10.07
C ASN A 114 5.82 7.70 -10.65
N ASP A 115 6.51 6.94 -9.84
CA ASP A 115 7.18 5.69 -10.23
C ASP A 115 6.30 4.45 -9.94
N SER A 116 5.09 4.64 -9.41
CA SER A 116 4.20 3.55 -8.98
C SER A 116 3.37 2.97 -10.13
N GLU A 117 3.08 1.67 -10.06
CA GLU A 117 2.18 0.97 -10.98
C GLU A 117 0.75 1.53 -10.96
N ILE A 118 0.32 2.08 -9.81
CA ILE A 118 -1.02 2.67 -9.70
C ILE A 118 -1.14 3.92 -10.55
N LYS A 119 -0.11 4.77 -10.58
CA LYS A 119 -0.09 5.94 -11.46
C LYS A 119 -0.11 5.53 -12.93
N GLU A 120 0.70 4.58 -13.32
CA GLU A 120 0.69 4.04 -14.68
C GLU A 120 -0.69 3.53 -15.08
N SER A 121 -1.35 2.78 -14.20
CA SER A 121 -2.71 2.26 -14.42
C SER A 121 -3.75 3.36 -14.56
N ILE A 122 -3.60 4.47 -13.84
CA ILE A 122 -4.45 5.66 -13.97
C ILE A 122 -4.22 6.34 -15.32
N GLU A 123 -2.98 6.59 -15.71
CA GLU A 123 -2.61 7.30 -16.95
C GLU A 123 -3.01 6.51 -18.21
N VAL A 124 -2.84 5.20 -18.18
CA VAL A 124 -3.24 4.29 -19.28
C VAL A 124 -4.75 4.04 -19.28
N GLY A 125 -5.45 4.32 -18.19
CA GLY A 125 -6.89 4.11 -18.05
C GLY A 125 -7.28 2.66 -17.73
N THR A 126 -6.32 1.81 -17.37
CA THR A 126 -6.58 0.40 -17.04
C THR A 126 -7.16 0.19 -15.65
N ILE A 127 -7.07 1.19 -14.78
CA ILE A 127 -7.62 1.14 -13.42
C ILE A 127 -9.16 1.07 -13.37
N GLY A 128 -9.83 1.47 -14.47
CA GLY A 128 -11.29 1.38 -14.61
C GLY A 128 -12.07 2.47 -13.84
N PHE A 129 -11.50 3.65 -13.66
CA PHE A 129 -12.25 4.78 -13.09
C PHE A 129 -13.48 5.13 -13.92
N PRO A 130 -14.55 5.66 -13.29
CA PRO A 130 -15.67 6.25 -14.00
C PRO A 130 -15.24 7.51 -14.79
N ASP A 131 -16.05 7.90 -15.76
CA ASP A 131 -15.86 9.17 -16.47
C ASP A 131 -15.89 10.34 -15.47
N PRO A 132 -15.07 11.38 -15.69
CA PRO A 132 -15.05 12.55 -14.82
C PRO A 132 -16.41 13.25 -14.77
N GLU A 133 -16.91 13.47 -13.55
CA GLU A 133 -18.12 14.26 -13.31
C GLU A 133 -17.76 15.55 -12.56
N PRO A 134 -18.46 16.67 -12.82
CA PRO A 134 -18.24 17.91 -12.08
C PRO A 134 -18.57 17.71 -10.58
N PRO A 135 -17.88 18.41 -9.67
CA PRO A 135 -18.21 18.37 -8.26
C PRO A 135 -19.67 18.78 -8.00
N PRO A 136 -20.34 18.17 -7.01
CA PRO A 136 -21.68 18.62 -6.62
C PRO A 136 -21.59 20.08 -6.15
N ASN A 137 -22.25 20.99 -6.83
CA ASN A 137 -22.30 22.45 -6.66
C ASN A 137 -21.40 23.28 -7.60
N ASP A 138 -20.77 22.73 -8.60
CA ASP A 138 -20.20 23.47 -9.70
C ASP A 138 -21.35 23.77 -10.70
N ILE A 139 -22.06 24.88 -10.43
CA ILE A 139 -23.12 25.43 -11.29
C ILE A 139 -22.52 26.55 -12.15
#